data_5011bf2325cf521271ad89e1804a0fe9
#
_entry.id   5011bf2325cf521271ad89e1804a0fe9
#
_cell.length_a   1.000
_cell.length_b   1.000
_cell.length_c   1.000
_cell.angle_alpha   90.00
_cell.angle_beta   90.00
_cell.angle_gamma   90.00
#
_symmetry.space_group_name_H-M   'P 1'
#
loop_
_entity.id
_entity.type
_entity.pdbx_description
1 polymer ?
#
loop_
_entity_poly.entity_id
_entity_poly.type
_entity_poly.pdbx_seq_one_letter_code
_entity_poly.pdbx_strand_id
1 'polypeptide(L)'
;MEVVHMSFISYLINGISLGSVYALIALGYTMVYGIAKMLNFAHGDVIMVGAFITYTMCSTMGLSPVIGVLAAVVACTLLGMAIEKVAYKPLRKATSPLAVLITAIGVSYLLQNVALLIFGANAKAFTSVVSVPALKL
;
A
#
# COMPACT_ATOMS: atom_id res chain seq x y z
N MET A 1 35.75 15.29 9.77
CA MET A 1 35.62 14.07 8.92
C MET A 1 34.61 13.06 9.47
N GLU A 2 34.56 12.78 10.76
CA GLU A 2 33.62 11.82 11.37
C GLU A 2 32.14 12.13 11.14
N VAL A 3 31.73 13.40 11.28
CA VAL A 3 30.33 13.81 11.10
C VAL A 3 29.81 13.54 9.66
N VAL A 4 30.70 13.70 8.66
CA VAL A 4 30.35 13.44 7.25
C VAL A 4 30.17 11.93 7.00
N HIS A 5 31.01 11.09 7.61
CA HIS A 5 30.90 9.63 7.49
C HIS A 5 29.63 9.09 8.18
N MET A 6 29.29 9.60 9.36
CA MET A 6 28.04 9.21 10.06
C MET A 6 26.81 9.63 9.26
N SER A 7 26.83 10.82 8.64
CA SER A 7 25.73 11.26 7.77
C SER A 7 25.59 10.38 6.53
N PHE A 8 26.69 10.00 5.90
CA PHE A 8 26.68 9.14 4.70
C PHE A 8 26.11 7.75 5.00
N ILE A 9 26.54 7.13 6.10
CA ILE A 9 26.02 5.82 6.53
C ILE A 9 24.53 5.90 6.85
N SER A 10 24.09 6.95 7.53
CA SER A 10 22.68 7.17 7.82
C SER A 10 21.84 7.32 6.56
N TYR A 11 22.32 8.08 5.57
CA TYR A 11 21.65 8.21 4.27
C TYR A 11 21.60 6.88 3.51
N LEU A 12 22.66 6.09 3.57
CA LEU A 12 22.72 4.78 2.92
C LEU A 12 21.71 3.81 3.55
N ILE A 13 21.64 3.74 4.87
CA ILE A 13 20.68 2.88 5.59
C ILE A 13 19.24 3.31 5.27
N ASN A 14 18.95 4.61 5.32
CA ASN A 14 17.64 5.13 4.97
C ASN A 14 17.27 4.85 3.51
N GLY A 15 18.24 5.00 2.60
CA GLY A 15 18.04 4.70 1.18
C GLY A 15 17.75 3.23 0.92
N ILE A 16 18.48 2.31 1.56
CA ILE A 16 18.23 0.86 1.47
C ILE A 16 16.86 0.52 2.06
N SER A 17 16.52 1.08 3.22
CA SER A 17 15.22 0.86 3.85
C SER A 17 14.06 1.28 2.95
N LEU A 18 14.12 2.51 2.43
CA LEU A 18 13.10 3.04 1.52
C LEU A 18 13.06 2.24 0.21
N GLY A 19 14.22 1.91 -0.35
CA GLY A 19 14.34 1.10 -1.55
C GLY A 19 13.74 -0.30 -1.38
N SER A 20 13.89 -0.91 -0.20
CA SER A 20 13.28 -2.21 0.13
C SER A 20 11.76 -2.15 0.11
N VAL A 21 11.16 -1.07 0.62
CA VAL A 21 9.71 -0.86 0.57
C VAL A 21 9.24 -0.74 -0.89
N TYR A 22 9.93 0.07 -1.70
CA TYR A 22 9.58 0.18 -3.13
C TYR A 22 9.76 -1.15 -3.88
N ALA A 23 10.78 -1.93 -3.54
CA ALA A 23 11.00 -3.26 -4.14
C ALA A 23 9.83 -4.22 -3.82
N LEU A 24 9.33 -4.23 -2.58
CA LEU A 24 8.17 -5.04 -2.20
C LEU A 24 6.90 -4.62 -2.94
N ILE A 25 6.67 -3.31 -3.09
CA ILE A 25 5.54 -2.76 -3.87
C ILE A 25 5.65 -3.20 -5.33
N ALA A 26 6.84 -3.08 -5.93
CA ALA A 26 7.10 -3.46 -7.31
C ALA A 26 6.92 -4.98 -7.54
N LEU A 27 7.37 -5.81 -6.59
CA LEU A 27 7.14 -7.26 -6.63
C LEU A 27 5.65 -7.58 -6.61
N GLY A 28 4.88 -6.99 -5.70
CA GLY A 28 3.43 -7.19 -5.63
C GLY A 28 2.73 -6.80 -6.94
N TYR A 29 3.10 -5.66 -7.51
CA TYR A 29 2.59 -5.18 -8.79
C TYR A 29 2.92 -6.15 -9.93
N THR A 30 4.17 -6.61 -9.99
CA THR A 30 4.65 -7.53 -11.04
C THR A 30 3.95 -8.89 -10.96
N MET A 31 3.71 -9.41 -9.75
CA MET A 31 2.97 -10.66 -9.55
C MET A 31 1.53 -10.54 -10.06
N VAL A 32 0.84 -9.45 -9.74
CA VAL A 32 -0.53 -9.20 -10.22
C VAL A 32 -0.55 -9.08 -11.75
N TYR A 33 0.39 -8.34 -12.33
CA TYR A 33 0.54 -8.24 -13.79
C TYR A 33 0.84 -9.61 -14.44
N GLY A 34 1.71 -10.40 -13.82
CA GLY A 34 2.06 -11.74 -14.29
C GLY A 34 0.85 -12.67 -14.41
N ILE A 35 -0.09 -12.57 -13.48
CA ILE A 35 -1.31 -13.40 -13.43
C ILE A 35 -2.42 -12.81 -14.31
N ALA A 36 -2.73 -11.53 -14.12
CA ALA A 36 -3.87 -10.88 -14.75
C ALA A 36 -3.59 -10.41 -16.19
N LYS A 37 -2.31 -10.24 -16.56
CA LYS A 37 -1.86 -9.69 -17.86
C LYS A 37 -2.42 -8.32 -18.17
N MET A 38 -2.75 -7.55 -17.13
CA MET A 38 -3.27 -6.18 -17.25
C MET A 38 -2.70 -5.28 -16.17
N LEU A 39 -2.55 -3.99 -16.50
CA LEU A 39 -2.04 -2.98 -15.61
C LEU A 39 -3.11 -2.61 -14.57
N ASN A 40 -2.82 -2.85 -13.30
CA ASN A 40 -3.71 -2.51 -12.21
C ASN A 40 -3.30 -1.18 -11.57
N PHE A 41 -3.84 -0.06 -12.03
CA PHE A 41 -3.55 1.26 -11.46
C PHE A 41 -4.10 1.45 -10.04
N ALA A 42 -5.10 0.67 -9.64
CA ALA A 42 -5.63 0.69 -8.28
C ALA A 42 -4.72 -0.02 -7.24
N HIS A 43 -3.59 -0.60 -7.66
CA HIS A 43 -2.70 -1.33 -6.75
C HIS A 43 -2.17 -0.45 -5.61
N GLY A 44 -1.73 0.77 -5.93
CA GLY A 44 -1.29 1.75 -4.93
C GLY A 44 -2.39 2.14 -3.94
N ASP A 45 -3.63 2.25 -4.42
CA ASP A 45 -4.76 2.61 -3.57
C ASP A 45 -5.17 1.46 -2.63
N VAL A 46 -5.00 0.21 -3.04
CA VAL A 46 -5.18 -0.95 -2.15
C VAL A 46 -4.13 -0.94 -1.03
N ILE A 47 -2.87 -0.59 -1.35
CA ILE A 47 -1.81 -0.42 -0.34
C ILE A 47 -2.17 0.72 0.62
N MET A 48 -2.64 1.85 0.10
CA MET A 48 -3.12 2.98 0.90
C MET A 48 -4.23 2.56 1.87
N VAL A 49 -5.24 1.82 1.42
CA VAL A 49 -6.32 1.29 2.26
C VAL A 49 -5.76 0.39 3.36
N GLY A 50 -4.81 -0.50 3.04
CA GLY A 50 -4.12 -1.34 4.03
C GLY A 50 -3.39 -0.52 5.10
N ALA A 51 -2.71 0.55 4.68
CA ALA A 51 -2.03 1.46 5.59
C ALA A 51 -3.02 2.17 6.54
N PHE A 52 -4.14 2.66 6.03
CA PHE A 52 -5.19 3.29 6.85
C PHE A 52 -5.82 2.31 7.85
N ILE A 53 -6.07 1.06 7.45
CA ILE A 53 -6.60 0.03 8.35
C ILE A 53 -5.60 -0.27 9.46
N THR A 54 -4.33 -0.48 9.12
CA THR A 54 -3.26 -0.71 10.11
C THR A 54 -3.15 0.48 11.07
N TYR A 55 -3.16 1.71 10.53
CA TYR A 55 -3.14 2.92 11.35
C TYR A 55 -4.32 2.98 12.33
N THR A 56 -5.53 2.72 11.85
CA THR A 56 -6.74 2.78 12.68
C THR A 56 -6.68 1.73 13.79
N MET A 57 -6.27 0.50 13.48
CA MET A 57 -6.15 -0.58 14.45
C MET A 57 -5.08 -0.29 15.52
N CYS A 58 -3.92 0.22 15.11
CA CYS A 58 -2.81 0.47 16.02
C CYS A 58 -2.96 1.79 16.80
N SER A 59 -3.26 2.90 16.09
CA SER A 59 -3.23 4.24 16.68
C SER A 59 -4.55 4.66 17.31
N THR A 60 -5.68 4.20 16.78
CA THR A 60 -7.01 4.60 17.28
C THR A 60 -7.56 3.55 18.26
N MET A 61 -7.40 2.26 17.97
CA MET A 61 -7.92 1.18 18.80
C MET A 61 -6.89 0.62 19.79
N GLY A 62 -5.62 1.03 19.70
CA GLY A 62 -4.56 0.58 20.60
C GLY A 62 -4.22 -0.91 20.50
N LEU A 63 -4.58 -1.55 19.39
CA LEU A 63 -4.31 -2.98 19.17
C LEU A 63 -2.86 -3.22 18.80
N SER A 64 -2.38 -4.46 19.03
CA SER A 64 -1.02 -4.81 18.66
C SER A 64 -0.79 -4.69 17.15
N PRO A 65 0.42 -4.30 16.72
CA PRO A 65 0.78 -4.16 15.30
C PRO A 65 0.50 -5.40 14.46
N VAL A 66 0.67 -6.57 15.05
CA VAL A 66 0.42 -7.86 14.39
C VAL A 66 -1.06 -7.99 14.00
N ILE A 67 -1.97 -7.63 14.91
CA ILE A 67 -3.41 -7.64 14.65
C ILE A 67 -3.76 -6.62 13.56
N GLY A 68 -3.17 -5.43 13.62
CA GLY A 68 -3.37 -4.40 12.60
C GLY A 68 -2.97 -4.86 11.20
N VAL A 69 -1.81 -5.49 11.08
CA VAL A 69 -1.32 -6.04 9.80
C VAL A 69 -2.21 -7.19 9.31
N LEU A 70 -2.59 -8.13 10.19
CA LEU A 70 -3.48 -9.23 9.81
C LEU A 70 -4.85 -8.72 9.33
N ALA A 71 -5.42 -7.75 10.02
CA ALA A 71 -6.66 -7.11 9.60
C ALA A 71 -6.54 -6.42 8.25
N ALA A 72 -5.43 -5.71 8.01
CA ALA A 72 -5.14 -5.09 6.72
C ALA A 72 -5.03 -6.13 5.60
N VAL A 73 -4.32 -7.24 5.82
CA VAL A 73 -4.19 -8.32 4.84
C VAL A 73 -5.56 -8.89 4.46
N VAL A 74 -6.40 -9.22 5.45
CA VAL A 74 -7.76 -9.74 5.21
C VAL A 74 -8.60 -8.72 4.45
N ALA A 75 -8.61 -7.46 4.89
CA ALA A 75 -9.41 -6.42 4.25
C ALA A 75 -8.95 -6.12 2.82
N CYS A 76 -7.64 -6.02 2.58
CA CYS A 76 -7.08 -5.82 1.23
C CYS A 76 -7.36 -7.01 0.31
N THR A 77 -7.35 -8.24 0.84
CA THR A 77 -7.70 -9.44 0.08
C THR A 77 -9.16 -9.40 -0.36
N LEU A 78 -10.07 -9.09 0.56
CA LEU A 78 -11.50 -8.95 0.26
C LEU A 78 -11.76 -7.81 -0.74
N LEU A 79 -11.10 -6.68 -0.55
CA LEU A 79 -11.18 -5.54 -1.46
C LEU A 79 -10.67 -5.90 -2.85
N GLY A 80 -9.51 -6.56 -2.96
CA GLY A 80 -8.96 -7.02 -4.23
C GLY A 80 -9.88 -8.00 -4.96
N MET A 81 -10.48 -8.95 -4.24
CA MET A 81 -11.48 -9.86 -4.80
C MET A 81 -12.75 -9.14 -5.27
N ALA A 82 -13.19 -8.12 -4.54
CA ALA A 82 -14.35 -7.32 -4.92
C ALA A 82 -14.06 -6.52 -6.19
N ILE A 83 -12.91 -5.86 -6.27
CA ILE A 83 -12.47 -5.10 -7.47
C ILE A 83 -12.37 -6.04 -8.68
N GLU A 84 -11.73 -7.20 -8.51
CA GLU A 84 -11.62 -8.19 -9.58
C GLU A 84 -13.00 -8.63 -10.08
N LYS A 85 -13.89 -8.99 -9.17
CA LYS A 85 -15.21 -9.53 -9.51
C LYS A 85 -16.14 -8.49 -10.15
N VAL A 86 -16.10 -7.25 -9.64
CA VAL A 86 -17.03 -6.19 -10.05
C VAL A 86 -16.47 -5.37 -11.21
N ALA A 87 -15.21 -5.01 -11.16
CA ALA A 87 -14.61 -4.10 -12.14
C ALA A 87 -13.92 -4.82 -13.30
N TYR A 88 -13.06 -5.82 -13.01
CA TYR A 88 -12.20 -6.42 -14.04
C TYR A 88 -12.80 -7.65 -14.71
N LYS A 89 -13.51 -8.50 -13.99
CA LYS A 89 -14.10 -9.73 -14.55
C LYS A 89 -15.05 -9.47 -15.72
N PRO A 90 -15.93 -8.45 -15.69
CA PRO A 90 -16.80 -8.16 -16.83
C PRO A 90 -16.02 -7.72 -18.07
N LEU A 91 -14.88 -7.05 -17.87
CA LEU A 91 -14.07 -6.49 -18.96
C LEU A 91 -13.11 -7.51 -19.58
N ARG A 92 -12.90 -8.68 -18.99
CA ARG A 92 -12.07 -9.74 -19.60
C ARG A 92 -12.59 -10.18 -20.98
N LYS A 93 -13.88 -9.96 -21.25
CA LYS A 93 -14.53 -10.23 -22.54
C LYS A 93 -14.50 -9.02 -23.49
N ALA A 94 -14.04 -7.87 -23.01
CA ALA A 94 -13.95 -6.67 -23.84
C ALA A 94 -12.74 -6.77 -24.78
N THR A 95 -12.97 -6.45 -26.04
CA THR A 95 -11.96 -6.56 -27.10
C THR A 95 -10.88 -5.47 -27.00
N SER A 96 -11.09 -4.44 -26.18
CA SER A 96 -10.20 -3.29 -26.10
C SER A 96 -9.41 -3.24 -24.78
N PRO A 97 -8.06 -3.27 -24.82
CA PRO A 97 -7.20 -3.04 -23.65
C PRO A 97 -7.43 -1.67 -22.97
N LEU A 98 -7.87 -0.66 -23.75
CA LEU A 98 -8.18 0.68 -23.27
C LEU A 98 -9.33 0.67 -22.25
N ALA A 99 -10.35 -0.17 -22.43
CA ALA A 99 -11.49 -0.26 -21.52
C ALA A 99 -11.04 -0.71 -20.12
N VAL A 100 -10.10 -1.65 -20.04
CA VAL A 100 -9.51 -2.14 -18.79
C VAL A 100 -8.69 -1.03 -18.11
N LEU A 101 -7.90 -0.29 -18.89
CA LEU A 101 -7.09 0.82 -18.41
C LEU A 101 -7.96 1.92 -17.77
N ILE A 102 -9.00 2.37 -18.50
CA ILE A 102 -9.93 3.42 -18.04
C ILE A 102 -10.65 2.95 -16.77
N THR A 103 -11.07 1.69 -16.71
CA THR A 103 -11.71 1.13 -15.52
C THR A 103 -10.76 1.09 -14.34
N ALA A 104 -9.50 0.72 -14.53
CA ALA A 104 -8.50 0.70 -13.45
C ALA A 104 -8.27 2.11 -12.87
N ILE A 105 -8.22 3.14 -13.73
CA ILE A 105 -8.13 4.53 -13.30
C ILE A 105 -9.40 4.94 -12.54
N GLY A 106 -10.59 4.57 -13.03
CA GLY A 106 -11.85 4.85 -12.35
C GLY A 106 -11.95 4.20 -10.96
N VAL A 107 -11.50 2.95 -10.82
CA VAL A 107 -11.41 2.25 -9.52
C VAL A 107 -10.44 2.96 -8.59
N SER A 108 -9.27 3.41 -9.09
CA SER A 108 -8.30 4.17 -8.34
C SER A 108 -8.93 5.45 -7.74
N TYR A 109 -9.56 6.27 -8.58
CA TYR A 109 -10.25 7.49 -8.12
C TYR A 109 -11.38 7.18 -7.12
N LEU A 110 -12.14 6.11 -7.34
CA LEU A 110 -13.18 5.68 -6.40
C LEU A 110 -12.58 5.37 -5.03
N LEU A 111 -11.52 4.57 -4.97
CA LEU A 111 -10.86 4.20 -3.72
C LEU A 111 -10.29 5.41 -2.98
N GLN A 112 -9.66 6.34 -3.70
CA GLN A 112 -9.14 7.58 -3.13
C GLN A 112 -10.24 8.43 -2.50
N ASN A 113 -11.35 8.63 -3.20
CA ASN A 113 -12.48 9.41 -2.69
C ASN A 113 -13.17 8.72 -1.52
N VAL A 114 -13.35 7.42 -1.56
CA VAL A 114 -13.91 6.65 -0.44
C VAL A 114 -13.00 6.72 0.78
N ALA A 115 -11.69 6.58 0.60
CA ALA A 115 -10.72 6.73 1.68
C ALA A 115 -10.75 8.14 2.28
N LEU A 116 -10.85 9.19 1.43
CA LEU A 116 -10.99 10.56 1.87
C LEU A 116 -12.25 10.80 2.72
N LEU A 117 -13.37 10.20 2.33
CA LEU A 117 -14.64 10.31 3.07
C LEU A 117 -14.59 9.59 4.41
N ILE A 118 -13.94 8.41 4.47
CA ILE A 118 -13.89 7.58 5.69
C ILE A 118 -12.83 8.10 6.66
N PHE A 119 -11.62 8.39 6.17
CA PHE A 119 -10.45 8.72 7.01
C PHE A 119 -10.17 10.24 7.10
N GLY A 120 -10.81 11.04 6.25
CA GLY A 120 -10.60 12.48 6.17
C GLY A 120 -9.34 12.88 5.41
N ALA A 121 -9.20 14.19 5.16
CA ALA A 121 -8.10 14.77 4.39
C ALA A 121 -6.83 15.04 5.21
N ASN A 122 -6.87 14.87 6.54
CA ASN A 122 -5.75 15.20 7.41
C ASN A 122 -4.64 14.14 7.30
N ALA A 123 -3.41 14.60 7.18
CA ALA A 123 -2.24 13.72 7.20
C ALA A 123 -2.19 12.94 8.53
N LYS A 124 -2.06 11.61 8.42
CA LYS A 124 -1.93 10.71 9.57
C LYS A 124 -0.46 10.37 9.75
N ALA A 125 0.11 10.75 10.90
CA ALA A 125 1.47 10.36 11.26
C ALA A 125 1.45 8.98 11.92
N PHE A 126 2.20 8.03 11.38
CA PHE A 126 2.47 6.76 12.06
C PHE A 126 3.43 7.03 13.22
N THR A 127 2.97 6.84 14.43
CA THR A 127 3.89 6.68 15.57
C THR A 127 4.63 5.37 15.40
N SER A 128 5.91 5.34 15.81
CA SER A 128 6.76 4.14 15.71
C SER A 128 6.05 2.94 16.32
N VAL A 129 5.61 2.02 15.46
CA VAL A 129 4.83 0.83 15.84
C VAL A 129 5.74 -0.27 16.41
N VAL A 130 7.03 -0.19 16.10
CA VAL A 130 8.05 -1.10 16.58
C VAL A 130 9.10 -0.30 17.35
N SER A 131 9.08 -0.37 18.67
CA SER A 131 10.14 0.19 19.52
C SER A 131 11.32 -0.79 19.54
N VAL A 132 12.20 -0.69 18.56
CA VAL A 132 13.51 -1.34 18.65
C VAL A 132 14.42 -0.41 19.44
N PRO A 133 15.11 -0.87 20.51
CA PRO A 133 16.08 -0.05 21.21
C PRO A 133 17.15 0.41 20.20
N ALA A 134 17.39 1.72 20.16
CA ALA A 134 18.41 2.28 19.29
C ALA A 134 19.78 1.68 19.67
N LEU A 135 20.41 1.02 18.72
CA LEU A 135 21.82 0.64 18.85
C LEU A 135 22.63 1.93 18.94
N LYS A 136 23.10 2.25 20.16
CA LYS A 136 24.11 3.28 20.33
C LYS A 136 25.44 2.70 19.85
N LEU A 137 25.83 3.08 18.65
CA LEU A 137 27.17 2.90 18.11
C LEU A 137 28.03 4.08 18.53
#